data_dc0ea073c2ce47f9f46bf886cb315a7e
#
_entry.id   dc0ea073c2ce47f9f46bf886cb315a7e
#
_cell.length_a   1.000
_cell.length_b   1.000
_cell.length_c   1.000
_cell.angle_alpha   90.00
_cell.angle_beta   90.00
_cell.angle_gamma   90.00
#
_symmetry.space_group_name_H-M   'P 1'
#
loop_
_entity.id
_entity.type
_entity.pdbx_description
1 polymer ?
#
loop_
_entity_poly.entity_id
_entity_poly.type
_entity_poly.pdbx_seq_one_letter_code
_entity_poly.pdbx_strand_id
1 'polypeptide(L)' 'MSKIGFIGVGNMGGPMARNLISAGHSLKVFDLSDEAVNFLVQSGAERAASVQDAAKGVDYVVTMLP' A
#
# COMPACT_ATOMS: atom_id res chain seq x y z
N MET A 1 7.81 12.89 5.84
CA MET A 1 7.05 11.64 5.71
C MET A 1 5.78 11.89 4.92
N SER A 2 5.53 11.06 3.94
CA SER A 2 4.35 11.20 3.10
C SER A 2 3.34 10.11 3.41
N LYS A 3 2.06 10.42 3.16
CA LYS A 3 0.99 9.42 3.19
C LYS A 3 0.76 8.95 1.78
N ILE A 4 0.85 7.64 1.56
CA ILE A 4 0.81 7.06 0.22
C ILE A 4 -0.27 6.01 0.16
N GLY A 5 -1.15 6.12 -0.84
CA GLY A 5 -2.11 5.09 -1.17
C GLY A 5 -1.49 4.15 -2.19
N PHE A 6 -1.46 2.86 -1.90
CA PHE A 6 -0.84 1.86 -2.76
C PHE A 6 -1.89 0.87 -3.23
N ILE A 7 -2.15 0.85 -4.52
CA ILE A 7 -3.22 0.06 -5.12
C ILE A 7 -2.61 -0.97 -6.06
N GLY A 8 -2.93 -2.24 -5.86
CA GLY A 8 -2.40 -3.31 -6.68
C GLY A 8 -0.99 -3.68 -6.29
N VAL A 9 -0.84 -4.34 -5.14
CA VAL A 9 0.48 -4.67 -4.60
C VAL A 9 1.20 -5.70 -5.47
N GLY A 10 0.60 -6.87 -5.66
CA GLY A 10 1.18 -7.92 -6.48
C GLY A 10 2.58 -8.34 -6.06
N ASN A 11 3.25 -9.07 -6.96
CA ASN A 11 4.60 -9.56 -6.69
C ASN A 11 5.66 -8.47 -6.72
N MET A 12 5.47 -7.46 -7.55
CA MET A 12 6.44 -6.39 -7.70
C MET A 12 6.20 -5.21 -6.76
N GLY A 13 4.92 -4.96 -6.45
CA GLY A 13 4.56 -3.87 -5.56
C GLY A 13 4.93 -4.12 -4.11
N GLY A 14 4.97 -5.39 -3.67
CA GLY A 14 5.30 -5.73 -2.29
C GLY A 14 6.66 -5.22 -1.84
N PRO A 15 7.75 -5.55 -2.55
CA PRO A 15 9.07 -5.03 -2.19
C PRO A 15 9.15 -3.51 -2.22
N MET A 16 8.53 -2.88 -3.22
CA MET A 16 8.49 -1.42 -3.31
C MET A 16 7.77 -0.80 -2.12
N ALA A 17 6.61 -1.34 -1.76
CA ALA A 17 5.84 -0.85 -0.62
C ALA A 17 6.62 -1.01 0.68
N ARG A 18 7.31 -2.13 0.87
CA ARG A 18 8.16 -2.34 2.05
C ARG A 18 9.28 -1.32 2.13
N ASN A 19 9.90 -0.99 1.02
CA ASN A 19 10.93 0.05 1.00
C ASN A 19 10.38 1.40 1.43
N LEU A 20 9.18 1.74 0.99
CA LEU A 20 8.54 3.00 1.39
C LEU A 20 8.23 3.02 2.89
N ILE A 21 7.75 1.90 3.43
CA ILE A 21 7.50 1.78 4.87
C ILE A 21 8.80 1.95 5.65
N SER A 22 9.86 1.29 5.19
CA SER A 22 11.17 1.38 5.85
C SER A 22 11.74 2.79 5.82
N ALA A 23 11.39 3.56 4.79
CA ALA A 23 11.82 4.94 4.67
C ALA A 23 11.00 5.90 5.55
N GLY A 24 9.99 5.40 6.26
CA GLY A 24 9.22 6.19 7.19
C GLY A 24 7.92 6.75 6.64
N HIS A 25 7.50 6.32 5.46
CA HIS A 25 6.22 6.75 4.88
C HIS A 25 5.07 5.95 5.45
N SER A 26 3.89 6.56 5.54
CA SER A 26 2.66 5.90 5.94
C SER A 26 1.96 5.37 4.70
N LEU A 27 1.69 4.07 4.66
CA LEU A 27 1.03 3.45 3.50
C LEU A 27 -0.35 2.94 3.87
N LYS A 28 -1.30 3.20 2.98
CA LYS A 28 -2.58 2.51 2.93
C LYS A 28 -2.56 1.63 1.69
N VAL A 29 -2.82 0.34 1.85
CA VAL A 29 -2.69 -0.61 0.75
C VAL A 29 -4.02 -1.28 0.45
N PHE A 30 -4.29 -1.47 -0.82
CA PHE A 30 -5.46 -2.19 -1.30
C PHE A 30 -5.05 -3.14 -2.43
N ASP A 31 -5.50 -4.38 -2.35
CA ASP A 31 -5.31 -5.37 -3.39
C ASP A 31 -6.43 -6.39 -3.26
N LEU A 32 -6.75 -7.06 -4.34
CA LEU A 32 -7.72 -8.15 -4.32
C LEU A 32 -7.18 -9.39 -3.61
N SER A 33 -5.86 -9.48 -3.46
CA SER A 33 -5.20 -10.56 -2.74
C SER A 33 -5.05 -10.20 -1.27
N ASP A 34 -5.77 -10.88 -0.39
CA ASP A 34 -5.64 -10.67 1.05
C ASP A 34 -4.26 -11.00 1.56
N GLU A 35 -3.61 -12.01 0.99
CA GLU A 35 -2.25 -12.38 1.40
C GLU A 35 -1.27 -11.23 1.18
N ALA A 36 -1.34 -10.59 0.01
CA ALA A 36 -0.44 -9.47 -0.30
C ALA A 36 -0.65 -8.31 0.67
N VAL A 37 -1.91 -7.99 0.96
CA VAL A 37 -2.22 -6.90 1.89
C VAL A 37 -1.77 -7.26 3.30
N ASN A 38 -2.06 -8.47 3.77
CA ASN A 38 -1.68 -8.90 5.11
C ASN A 38 -0.17 -8.85 5.31
N PHE A 39 0.59 -9.24 4.30
CA PHE A 39 2.04 -9.18 4.35
C PHE A 39 2.53 -7.75 4.63
N LEU A 40 1.94 -6.78 3.96
CA LEU A 40 2.32 -5.38 4.15
C LEU A 40 1.79 -4.80 5.45
N VAL A 41 0.63 -5.23 5.90
CA VAL A 41 0.10 -4.81 7.20
C VAL A 41 1.05 -5.25 8.31
N GLN A 42 1.60 -6.45 8.22
CA GLN A 42 2.59 -6.92 9.18
C GLN A 42 3.86 -6.09 9.14
N SER A 43 4.16 -5.48 8.00
CA SER A 43 5.33 -4.60 7.85
C SER A 43 5.05 -3.15 8.27
N GLY A 44 3.82 -2.83 8.65
CA GLY A 44 3.46 -1.51 9.14
C GLY A 44 2.48 -0.71 8.28
N ALA A 45 1.99 -1.26 7.18
CA ALA A 45 0.99 -0.60 6.36
C ALA A 45 -0.40 -0.72 6.97
N GLU A 46 -1.30 0.17 6.54
CA GLU A 46 -2.70 0.10 6.91
C GLU A 46 -3.49 -0.51 5.76
N ARG A 47 -4.43 -1.38 6.09
CA ARG A 47 -5.32 -1.97 5.08
C ARG A 47 -6.40 -0.96 4.69
N ALA A 48 -6.53 -0.69 3.40
CA ALA A 48 -7.64 0.11 2.89
C ALA A 48 -8.83 -0.79 2.59
N ALA A 49 -10.03 -0.28 2.84
CA ALA A 49 -11.27 -1.04 2.61
C ALA A 49 -11.65 -1.07 1.13
N SER A 50 -11.15 -0.11 0.35
CA SER A 50 -11.48 0.00 -1.08
C SER A 50 -10.40 0.82 -1.77
N VAL A 51 -10.45 0.87 -3.10
CA VAL A 51 -9.58 1.74 -3.88
C VAL A 51 -9.77 3.20 -3.46
N GLN A 52 -11.01 3.61 -3.27
CA GLN A 52 -11.32 4.98 -2.85
C GLN A 52 -10.74 5.28 -1.47
N ASP A 53 -10.83 4.32 -0.56
CA ASP A 53 -10.27 4.49 0.78
C ASP A 53 -8.76 4.61 0.73
N ALA A 54 -8.10 3.83 -0.12
CA ALA A 54 -6.65 3.90 -0.27
C ALA A 54 -6.19 5.27 -0.76
N ALA A 55 -7.00 5.94 -1.58
CA ALA A 55 -6.67 7.24 -2.13
C ALA A 55 -7.08 8.41 -1.24
N LYS A 56 -7.87 8.16 -0.21
CA LYS A 56 -8.44 9.22 0.62
C LYS A 56 -7.42 9.75 1.63
N GLY A 57 -7.17 11.04 1.60
CA GLY A 57 -6.31 11.69 2.58
C GLY A 57 -4.83 11.40 2.43
N VAL A 58 -4.41 10.92 1.25
CA VAL A 58 -3.01 10.62 0.97
C VAL A 58 -2.38 11.70 0.12
N ASP A 59 -1.06 11.80 0.19
CA ASP A 59 -0.30 12.76 -0.61
C ASP A 59 -0.05 12.24 -2.03
N TYR A 60 0.13 10.93 -2.17
CA TYR A 60 0.41 10.28 -3.44
C TYR A 60 -0.38 8.98 -3.56
N VAL A 61 -0.71 8.61 -4.78
CA VAL A 61 -1.32 7.31 -5.08
C VAL A 61 -0.41 6.58 -6.06
N VAL A 62 -0.03 5.35 -5.71
CA VAL A 62 0.77 4.48 -6.57
C VAL A 62 -0.09 3.31 -7.00
N THR A 63 -0.13 3.03 -8.30
CA THR A 63 -0.88 1.90 -8.83
C THR A 63 0.09 0.93 -9.49
N MET A 64 0.01 -0.34 -9.10
CA MET A 64 0.85 -1.42 -9.65
C MET A 64 -0.05 -2.52 -10.18
N LEU A 65 -0.78 -2.20 -11.23
CA LEU A 65 -1.69 -3.14 -11.87
C LEU A 65 -0.93 -4.03 -12.85
N PRO A 66 -1.32 -5.30 -12.96
CA PRO A 66 -0.69 -6.22 -13.91
C PRO A 66 -0.97 -5.82 -15.36
#